data_12b7929af2afd21009c0db6e902ee20d
#
_entry.id   12b7929af2afd21009c0db6e902ee20d
#
_cell.length_a   1.000
_cell.length_b   1.000
_cell.length_c   1.000
_cell.angle_alpha   90.00
_cell.angle_beta   90.00
_cell.angle_gamma   90.00
#
_symmetry.space_group_name_H-M   'P 1'
#
loop_
_entity.id
_entity.type
_entity.pdbx_description
1 polymer ?
#
loop_
_entity_poly.entity_id
_entity_poly.type
_entity_poly.pdbx_seq_one_letter_code
_entity_poly.pdbx_strand_id
1 'polypeptide(L)'
;MATASDLKPTDLRGILKYVPRFQGQIFVIALDGSIVADDNFPNLLTDVAVLRSLGIKIVIVHGIGQQIEELSKIRNIPITDSIGTGVTDAATLDLAIRASSRVTHLVIEGLTASGVKAALTIAIRAMPLGSVR
;
A
#
# COMPACT_ATOMS: atom_id res chain seq x y z
N MET A 1 -21.84 -2.71 -11.16
CA MET A 1 -21.97 -2.50 -9.70
C MET A 1 -23.23 -3.22 -9.24
N ALA A 2 -23.10 -4.34 -8.53
CA ALA A 2 -24.28 -5.03 -7.98
C ALA A 2 -24.90 -4.12 -6.91
N THR A 3 -26.17 -3.77 -7.08
CA THR A 3 -26.90 -3.01 -6.07
C THR A 3 -27.22 -3.93 -4.88
N ALA A 4 -27.36 -3.37 -3.69
CA ALA A 4 -27.64 -4.13 -2.45
C ALA A 4 -28.90 -5.03 -2.56
N SER A 5 -29.74 -4.81 -3.58
CA SER A 5 -30.93 -5.63 -3.87
C SER A 5 -30.64 -6.97 -4.57
N ASP A 6 -29.42 -7.19 -5.09
CA ASP A 6 -29.06 -8.40 -5.83
C ASP A 6 -28.41 -9.49 -4.95
N LEU A 7 -28.10 -9.19 -3.68
CA LEU A 7 -27.56 -10.14 -2.74
C LEU A 7 -28.66 -11.05 -2.19
N LYS A 8 -28.64 -12.32 -2.61
CA LYS A 8 -29.56 -13.33 -2.07
C LYS A 8 -29.15 -13.68 -0.61
N PRO A 9 -30.11 -13.90 0.30
CA PRO A 9 -29.83 -14.31 1.68
C PRO A 9 -28.94 -15.56 1.81
N THR A 10 -28.98 -16.43 0.81
CA THR A 10 -28.13 -17.62 0.69
C THR A 10 -26.66 -17.28 0.47
N ASP A 11 -26.36 -16.21 -0.27
CA ASP A 11 -25.00 -15.79 -0.57
C ASP A 11 -24.35 -15.18 0.68
N LEU A 12 -25.12 -14.39 1.44
CA LEU A 12 -24.66 -13.84 2.71
C LEU A 12 -24.34 -14.94 3.74
N ARG A 13 -25.18 -15.96 3.84
CA ARG A 13 -24.93 -17.12 4.73
C ARG A 13 -23.70 -17.91 4.31
N GLY A 14 -23.47 -18.04 3.00
CA GLY A 14 -22.25 -18.65 2.44
C GLY A 14 -21.00 -17.90 2.86
N ILE A 15 -21.00 -16.58 2.72
CA ILE A 15 -19.88 -15.71 3.11
C ILE A 15 -19.64 -15.80 4.63
N LEU A 16 -20.67 -15.70 5.45
CA LEU A 16 -20.57 -15.73 6.90
C LEU A 16 -19.98 -17.03 7.46
N LYS A 17 -20.10 -18.16 6.75
CA LYS A 17 -19.44 -19.43 7.13
C LYS A 17 -17.92 -19.34 7.09
N TYR A 18 -17.34 -18.48 6.26
CA TYR A 18 -15.89 -18.35 6.11
C TYR A 18 -15.29 -17.33 7.08
N VAL A 19 -16.06 -16.38 7.58
CA VAL A 19 -15.57 -15.33 8.49
C VAL A 19 -14.83 -15.90 9.71
N PRO A 20 -15.34 -16.93 10.43
CA PRO A 20 -14.62 -17.50 11.56
C PRO A 20 -13.25 -18.10 11.23
N ARG A 21 -13.04 -18.52 9.98
CA ARG A 21 -11.75 -19.09 9.52
C ARG A 21 -10.67 -18.03 9.39
N PHE A 22 -11.04 -16.79 9.13
CA PHE A 22 -10.12 -15.67 8.91
C PHE A 22 -9.98 -14.77 10.13
N GLN A 23 -10.89 -14.87 11.08
CA GLN A 23 -10.84 -14.08 12.31
C GLN A 23 -9.54 -14.32 13.07
N GLY A 24 -8.84 -13.26 13.44
CA GLY A 24 -7.55 -13.31 14.11
C GLY A 24 -6.35 -13.60 13.21
N GLN A 25 -6.58 -13.98 11.93
CA GLN A 25 -5.50 -14.18 10.95
C GLN A 25 -4.86 -12.86 10.56
N ILE A 26 -3.64 -12.94 10.04
CA ILE A 26 -2.89 -11.80 9.52
C ILE A 26 -2.86 -11.88 8.00
N PHE A 27 -3.40 -10.87 7.33
CA PHE A 27 -3.31 -10.74 5.89
C PHE A 27 -2.23 -9.71 5.54
N VAL A 28 -1.34 -10.08 4.64
CA VAL A 28 -0.37 -9.16 4.06
C VAL A 28 -0.88 -8.75 2.67
N ILE A 29 -1.15 -7.47 2.50
CA ILE A 29 -1.65 -6.89 1.24
C ILE A 29 -0.52 -6.08 0.62
N ALA A 30 -0.05 -6.52 -0.55
CA ALA A 30 0.94 -5.78 -1.32
C ALA A 30 0.22 -4.85 -2.31
N LEU A 31 0.53 -3.57 -2.26
CA LEU A 31 -0.02 -2.54 -3.14
C LEU A 31 1.09 -1.97 -4.01
N ASP A 32 0.92 -2.02 -5.32
CA ASP A 32 1.78 -1.28 -6.22
C ASP A 32 1.53 0.24 -6.11
N GLY A 33 2.54 1.07 -6.38
CA GLY A 33 2.40 2.52 -6.35
C GLY A 33 1.34 3.05 -7.31
N SER A 34 1.11 2.37 -8.43
CA SER A 34 0.05 2.71 -9.40
C SER A 34 -1.35 2.55 -8.81
N ILE A 35 -1.55 1.57 -7.94
CA ILE A 35 -2.84 1.37 -7.24
C ILE A 35 -3.13 2.53 -6.29
N VAL A 36 -2.10 3.06 -5.62
CA VAL A 36 -2.26 4.22 -4.72
C VAL A 36 -2.61 5.50 -5.48
N ALA A 37 -2.20 5.60 -6.74
CA ALA A 37 -2.52 6.72 -7.62
C ALA A 37 -3.86 6.56 -8.37
N ASP A 38 -4.51 5.41 -8.27
CA ASP A 38 -5.76 5.10 -8.94
C ASP A 38 -6.97 5.75 -8.23
N ASP A 39 -7.94 6.23 -8.99
CA ASP A 39 -9.17 6.84 -8.47
C ASP A 39 -10.00 5.87 -7.61
N ASN A 40 -9.82 4.57 -7.80
CA ASN A 40 -10.50 3.52 -7.02
C ASN A 40 -9.81 3.20 -5.68
N PHE A 41 -8.64 3.79 -5.41
CA PHE A 41 -7.90 3.54 -4.17
C PHE A 41 -8.71 3.74 -2.88
N PRO A 42 -9.56 4.78 -2.74
CA PRO A 42 -10.42 4.93 -1.56
C PRO A 42 -11.37 3.74 -1.33
N ASN A 43 -11.89 3.12 -2.39
CA ASN A 43 -12.76 1.94 -2.27
C ASN A 43 -11.97 0.74 -1.73
N LEU A 44 -10.72 0.55 -2.21
CA LEU A 44 -9.84 -0.49 -1.68
C LEU A 44 -9.58 -0.31 -0.17
N LEU A 45 -9.37 0.92 0.29
CA LEU A 45 -9.19 1.19 1.72
C LEU A 45 -10.47 0.95 2.53
N THR A 46 -11.63 1.18 1.93
CA THR A 46 -12.93 0.80 2.52
C THR A 46 -13.03 -0.72 2.67
N ASP A 47 -12.61 -1.49 1.67
CA ASP A 47 -12.58 -2.95 1.75
C ASP A 47 -11.63 -3.44 2.86
N VAL A 48 -10.48 -2.79 3.02
CA VAL A 48 -9.56 -3.02 4.16
C VAL A 48 -10.25 -2.76 5.49
N ALA A 49 -11.04 -1.69 5.60
CA ALA A 49 -11.81 -1.39 6.81
C ALA A 49 -12.85 -2.49 7.11
N VAL A 50 -13.51 -3.02 6.08
CA VAL A 50 -14.43 -4.15 6.23
C VAL A 50 -13.69 -5.39 6.75
N LEU A 51 -12.56 -5.75 6.16
CA LEU A 51 -11.75 -6.89 6.64
C LEU A 51 -11.32 -6.71 8.10
N ARG A 52 -10.95 -5.50 8.49
CA ARG A 52 -10.62 -5.18 9.89
C ARG A 52 -11.82 -5.36 10.83
N SER A 53 -13.01 -4.96 10.40
CA SER A 53 -14.24 -5.12 11.18
C SER A 53 -14.59 -6.59 11.43
N LEU A 54 -14.17 -7.47 10.53
CA LEU A 54 -14.33 -8.93 10.67
C LEU A 54 -13.27 -9.57 11.58
N GLY A 55 -12.41 -8.78 12.23
CA GLY A 55 -11.38 -9.27 13.14
C GLY A 55 -10.10 -9.76 12.47
N ILE A 56 -9.93 -9.48 11.17
CA ILE A 56 -8.70 -9.80 10.44
C ILE A 56 -7.63 -8.75 10.73
N LYS A 57 -6.41 -9.16 11.02
CA LYS A 57 -5.26 -8.27 11.16
C LYS A 57 -4.65 -8.01 9.79
N ILE A 58 -4.30 -6.77 9.48
CA ILE A 58 -3.82 -6.42 8.14
C ILE A 58 -2.47 -5.72 8.23
N VAL A 59 -1.55 -6.16 7.38
CA VAL A 59 -0.27 -5.52 7.10
C VAL A 59 -0.31 -5.08 5.64
N ILE A 60 -0.14 -3.79 5.39
CA ILE A 60 -0.03 -3.24 4.04
C ILE A 60 1.44 -3.00 3.73
N VAL A 61 1.90 -3.52 2.60
CA VAL A 61 3.22 -3.25 2.01
C VAL A 61 2.98 -2.53 0.69
N HIS A 62 3.53 -1.33 0.54
CA HIS A 62 3.33 -0.55 -0.68
C HIS A 62 4.61 -0.31 -1.46
N GLY A 63 4.50 -0.27 -2.78
CA GLY A 63 5.53 0.19 -3.70
C GLY A 63 5.47 1.68 -3.95
N ILE A 64 6.48 2.20 -4.64
CA ILE A 64 6.62 3.63 -4.98
C ILE A 64 7.02 3.86 -6.45
N GLY A 65 6.97 2.83 -7.30
CA GLY A 65 7.50 2.88 -8.65
C GLY A 65 6.99 4.08 -9.45
N GLN A 66 5.70 4.25 -9.54
CA GLN A 66 5.09 5.37 -10.26
C GLN A 66 5.47 6.72 -9.63
N GLN A 67 5.42 6.85 -8.31
CA GLN A 67 5.66 8.10 -7.61
C GLN A 67 7.12 8.57 -7.72
N ILE A 68 8.07 7.65 -7.73
CA ILE A 68 9.48 8.02 -7.91
C ILE A 68 9.76 8.48 -9.34
N GLU A 69 9.12 7.87 -10.34
CA GLU A 69 9.21 8.30 -11.73
C GLU A 69 8.61 9.70 -11.94
N GLU A 70 7.45 9.96 -11.35
CA GLU A 70 6.81 11.28 -11.40
C GLU A 70 7.68 12.36 -10.75
N LEU A 71 8.22 12.10 -9.57
CA LEU A 71 9.12 13.02 -8.88
C LEU A 71 10.42 13.27 -9.65
N SER A 72 10.97 12.21 -10.26
CA SER A 72 12.16 12.31 -11.12
C SER A 72 11.92 13.29 -12.28
N LYS A 73 10.79 13.17 -12.97
CA LYS A 73 10.41 14.06 -14.06
C LYS A 73 10.21 15.51 -13.59
N ILE A 74 9.46 15.70 -12.50
CA ILE A 74 9.18 17.03 -11.95
C ILE A 74 10.46 17.75 -11.50
N ARG A 75 11.40 17.02 -10.91
CA ARG A 75 12.66 17.58 -10.39
C ARG A 75 13.81 17.55 -11.37
N ASN A 76 13.58 16.94 -12.54
CA ASN A 76 14.61 16.75 -13.57
C ASN A 76 15.86 16.03 -13.03
N ILE A 77 15.65 15.03 -12.16
CA ILE A 77 16.69 14.18 -11.57
C ILE A 77 16.56 12.80 -12.20
N PRO A 78 17.56 12.32 -12.97
CA PRO A 78 17.49 10.97 -13.55
C PRO A 78 17.59 9.91 -12.46
N ILE A 79 16.79 8.85 -12.60
CA ILE A 79 16.86 7.68 -11.72
C ILE A 79 18.01 6.79 -12.19
N THR A 80 18.99 6.52 -11.33
CA THR A 80 20.20 5.75 -11.69
C THR A 80 19.95 4.28 -11.84
N ASP A 81 18.91 3.73 -11.23
CA ASP A 81 18.56 2.32 -11.34
C ASP A 81 17.04 2.13 -11.33
N SER A 82 16.43 2.28 -12.52
CA SER A 82 14.99 2.10 -12.69
C SER A 82 14.53 0.64 -12.53
N ILE A 83 15.45 -0.32 -12.58
CA ILE A 83 15.16 -1.76 -12.53
C ILE A 83 15.41 -2.33 -11.10
N GLY A 84 16.10 -1.58 -10.23
CA GLY A 84 16.36 -1.98 -8.84
C GLY A 84 17.44 -3.07 -8.72
N THR A 85 18.34 -3.18 -9.70
CA THR A 85 19.40 -4.19 -9.73
C THR A 85 20.78 -3.66 -9.42
N GLY A 86 20.93 -2.35 -9.32
CA GLY A 86 22.21 -1.66 -9.12
C GLY A 86 22.28 -0.83 -7.84
N VAL A 87 23.36 -0.06 -7.75
CA VAL A 87 23.60 0.84 -6.61
C VAL A 87 22.78 2.11 -6.79
N THR A 88 22.00 2.44 -5.78
CA THR A 88 21.21 3.67 -5.75
C THR A 88 22.09 4.85 -5.36
N ASP A 89 22.16 5.89 -6.19
CA ASP A 89 22.86 7.12 -5.85
C ASP A 89 22.10 7.97 -4.81
N ALA A 90 22.76 8.99 -4.24
CA ALA A 90 22.17 9.82 -3.20
C ALA A 90 20.94 10.61 -3.67
N ALA A 91 20.92 11.04 -4.93
CA ALA A 91 19.80 11.79 -5.48
C ALA A 91 18.56 10.92 -5.68
N THR A 92 18.75 9.70 -6.23
CA THR A 92 17.70 8.69 -6.37
C THR A 92 17.18 8.24 -5.01
N LEU A 93 18.07 8.07 -4.02
CA LEU A 93 17.68 7.72 -2.65
C LEU A 93 16.79 8.81 -2.01
N ASP A 94 17.13 10.11 -2.17
CA ASP A 94 16.30 11.20 -1.65
C ASP A 94 14.91 11.20 -2.31
N LEU A 95 14.84 10.97 -3.63
CA LEU A 95 13.56 10.82 -4.33
C LEU A 95 12.75 9.64 -3.78
N ALA A 96 13.38 8.50 -3.55
CA ALA A 96 12.74 7.30 -3.02
C ALA A 96 12.17 7.53 -1.61
N ILE A 97 12.93 8.19 -0.73
CA ILE A 97 12.47 8.54 0.62
C ILE A 97 11.26 9.46 0.56
N ARG A 98 11.28 10.48 -0.29
CA ARG A 98 10.15 11.41 -0.45
C ARG A 98 8.92 10.73 -1.04
N ALA A 99 9.09 9.91 -2.07
CA ALA A 99 8.02 9.14 -2.67
C ALA A 99 7.39 8.18 -1.66
N SER A 100 8.21 7.44 -0.92
CA SER A 100 7.75 6.51 0.11
C SER A 100 6.99 7.21 1.23
N SER A 101 7.50 8.31 1.74
CA SER A 101 6.83 9.09 2.78
C SER A 101 5.47 9.60 2.31
N ARG A 102 5.38 10.09 1.06
CA ARG A 102 4.12 10.57 0.49
C ARG A 102 3.09 9.44 0.35
N VAL A 103 3.49 8.29 -0.21
CA VAL A 103 2.59 7.14 -0.37
C VAL A 103 2.12 6.63 0.99
N THR A 104 3.02 6.47 1.95
CA THR A 104 2.67 6.07 3.32
C THR A 104 1.64 7.02 3.92
N HIS A 105 1.83 8.34 3.75
CA HIS A 105 0.89 9.34 4.27
C HIS A 105 -0.50 9.20 3.65
N LEU A 106 -0.58 9.03 2.32
CA LEU A 106 -1.85 8.82 1.62
C LEU A 106 -2.58 7.56 2.10
N VAL A 107 -1.85 6.46 2.31
CA VAL A 107 -2.42 5.21 2.83
C VAL A 107 -2.98 5.42 4.25
N ILE A 108 -2.21 6.04 5.14
CA ILE A 108 -2.65 6.28 6.53
C ILE A 108 -3.83 7.24 6.57
N GLU A 109 -3.81 8.31 5.79
CA GLU A 109 -4.91 9.27 5.69
C GLU A 109 -6.20 8.59 5.23
N GLY A 110 -6.13 7.80 4.14
CA GLY A 110 -7.29 7.10 3.63
C GLY A 110 -7.82 6.02 4.57
N LEU A 111 -6.95 5.29 5.29
CA LEU A 111 -7.38 4.35 6.32
C LEU A 111 -8.06 5.08 7.48
N THR A 112 -7.53 6.22 7.90
CA THR A 112 -8.12 7.04 8.97
C THR A 112 -9.48 7.57 8.55
N ALA A 113 -9.63 8.03 7.31
CA ALA A 113 -10.92 8.45 6.76
C ALA A 113 -11.95 7.31 6.74
N SER A 114 -11.49 6.06 6.58
CA SER A 114 -12.33 4.85 6.64
C SER A 114 -12.51 4.33 8.08
N GLY A 115 -12.10 5.08 9.11
CA GLY A 115 -12.26 4.72 10.53
C GLY A 115 -11.26 3.68 11.04
N VAL A 116 -10.21 3.37 10.29
CA VAL A 116 -9.18 2.40 10.67
C VAL A 116 -7.97 3.11 11.26
N LYS A 117 -7.58 2.73 12.48
CA LYS A 117 -6.31 3.18 13.07
C LYS A 117 -5.17 2.34 12.51
N ALA A 118 -4.17 3.00 11.96
CA ALA A 118 -2.98 2.38 11.41
C ALA A 118 -1.71 2.95 12.06
N ALA A 119 -0.65 2.16 12.06
CA ALA A 119 0.68 2.59 12.48
C ALA A 119 1.70 2.23 11.39
N LEU A 120 2.64 3.12 11.17
CA LEU A 120 3.78 2.88 10.28
C LEU A 120 4.88 2.15 11.05
N THR A 121 5.47 1.15 10.41
CA THR A 121 6.73 0.56 10.84
C THR A 121 7.74 0.58 9.69
N ILE A 122 9.00 0.85 10.01
CA ILE A 122 10.10 0.77 9.05
C ILE A 122 10.74 -0.61 9.23
N ALA A 123 10.28 -1.57 8.44
CA ALA A 123 10.75 -2.95 8.50
C ALA A 123 12.01 -3.18 7.65
N ILE A 124 12.24 -2.37 6.61
CA ILE A 124 13.36 -2.49 5.69
C ILE A 124 14.25 -1.26 5.84
N ARG A 125 15.54 -1.50 6.02
CA ARG A 125 16.56 -0.45 6.09
C ARG A 125 17.58 -0.62 4.97
N ALA A 126 17.90 0.46 4.29
CA ALA A 126 19.07 0.51 3.43
C ALA A 126 20.34 0.63 4.26
N MET A 127 21.39 -0.08 3.88
CA MET A 127 22.72 0.05 4.46
C MET A 127 23.66 0.67 3.43
N PRO A 128 24.57 1.59 3.85
CA PRO A 128 25.56 2.12 2.94
C PRO A 128 26.52 0.99 2.55
N LEU A 129 26.71 0.80 1.24
CA LEU A 129 27.63 -0.20 0.70
C LEU A 129 29.11 0.21 0.76
N GLY A 130 29.41 1.40 1.28
CA GLY A 130 30.73 2.00 1.22
C GLY A 130 31.05 2.58 -0.16
N SER A 131 32.20 3.22 -0.30
CA SER A 131 32.66 3.67 -1.62
C SER A 131 33.09 2.46 -2.45
N VAL A 132 32.32 2.14 -3.46
CA VAL A 132 32.76 1.21 -4.51
C VAL A 132 33.84 1.97 -5.30
N ARG A 133 35.13 1.55 -5.18
CA ARG A 133 36.24 2.05 -5.99
C ARG A 133 36.21 1.37 -7.35
#